data_b68cb1617d803b22b2ea535f12611c2f
#
_entry.id   b68cb1617d803b22b2ea535f12611c2f
#
_cell.length_a   1.000
_cell.length_b   1.000
_cell.length_c   1.000
_cell.angle_alpha   90.00
_cell.angle_beta   90.00
_cell.angle_gamma   90.00
#
_symmetry.space_group_name_H-M   'P 1'
#
loop_
_entity.id
_entity.type
_entity.pdbx_description
1 polymer ?
#
loop_
_entity_poly.entity_id
_entity_poly.type
_entity_poly.pdbx_seq_one_letter_code
_entity_poly.pdbx_strand_id
1 'polypeptide(L)'
;TVCMLLCMLPTVAFASGSDYLKIAMLDSGRKYFSADWVKAFLYEAKADGYTHVMLAVGNDGMRFLLDDMSLTVGGKTYSSNAVASAIRSGNNAYTTASSGEWTESEMDEFFATAKKAGIEIIPLLNSPGHMDAVLYAASSLTGTNCSYNGSSRTIDVTNDTAVRFSQAFLQKYVDYFAGKGCRYFNFGADEYANDRYTSGSMGFGSLQNSGKYGYFIKYVNELAAMVKQAGMTPIAFNDGIEFANKMSASVGSTTYTFDRDIVVCYWSGGWSGYTPRTAANLASDGFRIINTTGDFYYVLGKNDSFDNGYTYAANWSNYKVCGTSLSASSVIGGMFCMWSDYPGAETQTQEAKKIRLPLRAMGLAMDGAYTSGMDTSVVPGGFNADGSINTDPPAQSHDYRQTASTAATCTEAGSVTYTCADCGDSYTETVPALGHNYAAADDAGDTIYTCTRCGE
;
A
#
# COMPACT_ATOMS: atom_id res chain seq x y z
N THR A 1 42.63 -15.38 14.23
CA THR A 1 42.19 -14.21 13.39
C THR A 1 40.78 -14.53 12.90
N VAL A 2 39.78 -14.02 13.57
CA VAL A 2 38.36 -14.14 13.17
C VAL A 2 38.09 -13.00 12.20
N CYS A 3 37.84 -13.34 10.94
CA CYS A 3 37.45 -12.40 9.90
C CYS A 3 35.96 -12.07 10.12
N MET A 4 35.66 -10.87 10.68
CA MET A 4 34.32 -10.30 10.67
C MET A 4 33.95 -9.94 9.24
N LEU A 5 33.09 -10.73 8.61
CA LEU A 5 32.42 -10.35 7.37
C LEU A 5 31.38 -9.28 7.73
N LEU A 6 31.72 -8.01 7.49
CA LEU A 6 30.75 -6.90 7.53
C LEU A 6 29.82 -7.10 6.33
N CYS A 7 28.64 -7.68 6.53
CA CYS A 7 27.55 -7.59 5.57
C CYS A 7 27.14 -6.13 5.48
N MET A 8 27.63 -5.43 4.47
CA MET A 8 27.06 -4.15 4.04
C MET A 8 25.64 -4.44 3.53
N LEU A 9 24.64 -4.10 4.33
CA LEU A 9 23.28 -4.00 3.84
C LEU A 9 23.27 -2.96 2.71
N PRO A 10 22.60 -3.23 1.59
CA PRO A 10 22.47 -2.23 0.53
C PRO A 10 21.74 -1.03 1.13
N THR A 11 22.43 0.10 1.23
CA THR A 11 21.77 1.39 1.40
C THR A 11 20.87 1.57 0.18
N VAL A 12 19.57 1.51 0.37
CA VAL A 12 18.61 1.90 -0.65
C VAL A 12 18.87 3.37 -0.96
N ALA A 13 19.59 3.62 -2.03
CA ALA A 13 19.77 4.97 -2.54
C ALA A 13 18.40 5.41 -3.07
N PHE A 14 17.74 6.28 -2.33
CA PHE A 14 16.56 6.97 -2.83
C PHE A 14 16.99 7.83 -4.02
N ALA A 15 16.35 7.59 -5.17
CA ALA A 15 16.55 8.41 -6.35
C ALA A 15 16.31 9.88 -5.97
N SER A 16 17.29 10.71 -6.22
CA SER A 16 17.20 12.15 -6.07
C SER A 16 16.34 12.70 -7.20
N GLY A 17 15.11 13.07 -6.90
CA GLY A 17 14.25 13.80 -7.84
C GLY A 17 12.81 13.32 -7.84
N SER A 18 11.96 14.00 -7.07
CA SER A 18 10.56 14.30 -7.37
C SER A 18 9.54 13.18 -7.58
N ASP A 19 9.58 12.05 -6.91
CA ASP A 19 8.44 11.15 -6.98
C ASP A 19 7.56 11.32 -5.73
N TYR A 20 6.79 12.40 -5.71
CA TYR A 20 5.71 12.58 -4.76
C TYR A 20 4.69 11.45 -4.96
N LEU A 21 4.52 10.60 -3.94
CA LEU A 21 3.59 9.47 -4.00
C LEU A 21 2.15 10.00 -4.02
N LYS A 22 1.43 9.75 -5.10
CA LYS A 22 -0.01 10.04 -5.19
C LYS A 22 -0.76 8.75 -4.95
N ILE A 23 -1.36 8.62 -3.77
CA ILE A 23 -1.91 7.35 -3.27
C ILE A 23 -3.43 7.43 -3.20
N ALA A 24 -4.11 6.50 -3.87
CA ALA A 24 -5.52 6.19 -3.63
C ALA A 24 -5.60 5.01 -2.66
N MET A 25 -6.20 5.20 -1.48
CA MET A 25 -6.36 4.13 -0.49
C MET A 25 -7.79 3.61 -0.51
N LEU A 26 -7.94 2.28 -0.57
CA LEU A 26 -9.22 1.57 -0.50
C LEU A 26 -9.24 0.63 0.70
N ASP A 27 -10.24 0.78 1.58
CA ASP A 27 -10.49 -0.14 2.69
C ASP A 27 -11.27 -1.39 2.23
N SER A 28 -10.53 -2.40 1.79
CA SER A 28 -11.06 -3.72 1.44
C SER A 28 -11.01 -4.72 2.61
N GLY A 29 -10.59 -4.29 3.80
CA GLY A 29 -10.60 -5.10 5.01
C GLY A 29 -11.98 -5.14 5.65
N ARG A 30 -12.59 -3.98 5.88
CA ARG A 30 -13.94 -3.86 6.46
C ARG A 30 -15.01 -4.34 5.49
N LYS A 31 -14.86 -4.05 4.20
CA LYS A 31 -15.79 -4.46 3.14
C LYS A 31 -15.08 -5.30 2.10
N TYR A 32 -15.73 -6.39 1.70
CA TYR A 32 -15.30 -7.17 0.56
C TYR A 32 -15.67 -6.46 -0.75
N PHE A 33 -14.68 -6.25 -1.59
CA PHE A 33 -14.84 -5.88 -3.00
C PHE A 33 -14.42 -7.05 -3.87
N SER A 34 -15.16 -7.33 -4.94
CA SER A 34 -14.76 -8.39 -5.87
C SER A 34 -13.44 -8.06 -6.55
N ALA A 35 -12.67 -9.07 -6.90
CA ALA A 35 -11.40 -8.91 -7.59
C ALA A 35 -11.54 -8.06 -8.86
N ASP A 36 -12.61 -8.27 -9.64
CA ASP A 36 -12.86 -7.48 -10.86
C ASP A 36 -13.15 -6.02 -10.55
N TRP A 37 -13.87 -5.73 -9.47
CA TRP A 37 -14.13 -4.36 -9.06
C TRP A 37 -12.82 -3.64 -8.67
N VAL A 38 -11.94 -4.31 -7.92
CA VAL A 38 -10.68 -3.68 -7.48
C VAL A 38 -9.68 -3.58 -8.63
N LYS A 39 -9.71 -4.51 -9.60
CA LYS A 39 -8.97 -4.35 -10.87
C LYS A 39 -9.47 -3.14 -11.67
N ALA A 40 -10.79 -2.92 -11.74
CA ALA A 40 -11.35 -1.71 -12.35
C ALA A 40 -10.93 -0.44 -11.60
N PHE A 41 -10.91 -0.50 -10.26
CA PHE A 41 -10.44 0.63 -9.44
C PHE A 41 -8.99 1.02 -9.74
N LEU A 42 -8.10 0.08 -10.09
CA LEU A 42 -6.74 0.41 -10.53
C LEU A 42 -6.73 1.29 -11.79
N TYR A 43 -7.55 0.95 -12.77
CA TYR A 43 -7.65 1.74 -14.00
C TYR A 43 -8.29 3.13 -13.76
N GLU A 44 -9.26 3.20 -12.84
CA GLU A 44 -9.84 4.50 -12.44
C GLU A 44 -8.78 5.37 -11.74
N ALA A 45 -8.08 4.84 -10.75
CA ALA A 45 -7.01 5.54 -10.05
C ALA A 45 -5.91 6.03 -11.02
N LYS A 46 -5.51 5.17 -11.99
CA LYS A 46 -4.52 5.57 -13.00
C LYS A 46 -5.02 6.70 -13.88
N ALA A 47 -6.26 6.62 -14.37
CA ALA A 47 -6.88 7.66 -15.21
C ALA A 47 -6.96 9.01 -14.46
N ASP A 48 -7.07 8.96 -13.14
CA ASP A 48 -7.11 10.13 -12.26
C ASP A 48 -5.72 10.61 -11.79
N GLY A 49 -4.65 10.02 -12.31
CA GLY A 49 -3.27 10.49 -12.10
C GLY A 49 -2.59 9.93 -10.86
N TYR A 50 -3.16 8.95 -10.17
CA TYR A 50 -2.48 8.28 -9.05
C TYR A 50 -1.34 7.40 -9.53
N THR A 51 -0.31 7.29 -8.69
CA THR A 51 0.87 6.46 -8.94
C THR A 51 0.84 5.18 -8.10
N HIS A 52 0.09 5.20 -6.99
CA HIS A 52 0.00 4.10 -6.04
C HIS A 52 -1.45 3.84 -5.63
N VAL A 53 -1.75 2.59 -5.36
CA VAL A 53 -2.96 2.17 -4.65
C VAL A 53 -2.55 1.51 -3.33
N MET A 54 -3.03 2.05 -2.21
CA MET A 54 -2.93 1.37 -0.92
C MET A 54 -4.19 0.53 -0.72
N LEU A 55 -4.00 -0.79 -0.66
CA LEU A 55 -5.10 -1.73 -0.44
C LEU A 55 -5.06 -2.25 0.99
N ALA A 56 -6.06 -1.88 1.80
CA ALA A 56 -6.23 -2.46 3.11
C ALA A 56 -6.86 -3.85 2.98
N VAL A 57 -6.06 -4.89 3.15
CA VAL A 57 -6.52 -6.30 3.11
C VAL A 57 -6.97 -6.80 4.48
N GLY A 58 -6.53 -6.12 5.55
CA GLY A 58 -6.94 -6.36 6.93
C GLY A 58 -7.10 -5.04 7.68
N ASN A 59 -8.35 -4.72 8.02
CA ASN A 59 -8.75 -3.56 8.80
C ASN A 59 -10.11 -3.89 9.43
N ASP A 60 -10.17 -4.12 10.73
CA ASP A 60 -11.25 -4.79 11.46
C ASP A 60 -11.56 -6.20 10.91
N GLY A 61 -12.07 -6.31 9.68
CA GLY A 61 -12.17 -7.56 8.96
C GLY A 61 -10.86 -7.94 8.25
N MET A 62 -10.75 -9.20 7.88
CA MET A 62 -9.63 -9.75 7.12
C MET A 62 -10.14 -10.45 5.86
N ARG A 63 -10.04 -9.80 4.70
CA ARG A 63 -10.70 -10.23 3.46
C ARG A 63 -9.77 -10.84 2.42
N PHE A 64 -8.53 -11.06 2.76
CA PHE A 64 -7.56 -11.80 1.95
C PHE A 64 -6.92 -12.89 2.78
N LEU A 65 -7.11 -14.15 2.39
CA LEU A 65 -6.50 -15.30 3.05
C LEU A 65 -5.49 -15.96 2.11
N LEU A 66 -4.32 -16.28 2.66
CA LEU A 66 -3.29 -17.03 1.93
C LEU A 66 -3.68 -18.50 1.80
N ASP A 67 -3.16 -19.19 0.79
CA ASP A 67 -3.37 -20.61 0.58
C ASP A 67 -2.86 -21.44 1.78
N ASP A 68 -1.74 -21.01 2.36
CA ASP A 68 -1.26 -21.56 3.63
C ASP A 68 -1.37 -20.53 4.76
N MET A 69 -2.42 -20.65 5.57
CA MET A 69 -2.64 -19.88 6.79
C MET A 69 -2.04 -20.51 8.04
N SER A 70 -1.28 -21.62 7.96
CA SER A 70 -0.70 -22.27 9.14
C SER A 70 0.21 -21.32 9.93
N LEU A 71 0.13 -21.37 11.27
CA LEU A 71 0.92 -20.51 12.15
C LEU A 71 1.60 -21.35 13.24
N THR A 72 2.84 -20.99 13.58
CA THR A 72 3.51 -21.52 14.78
C THR A 72 3.71 -20.39 15.77
N VAL A 73 3.08 -20.52 16.94
CA VAL A 73 3.10 -19.52 18.00
C VAL A 73 3.51 -20.18 19.31
N GLY A 74 4.61 -19.72 19.91
CA GLY A 74 5.10 -20.26 21.18
C GLY A 74 5.41 -21.76 21.15
N GLY A 75 5.84 -22.30 20.01
CA GLY A 75 6.13 -23.72 19.81
C GLY A 75 4.90 -24.59 19.50
N LYS A 76 3.69 -24.03 19.46
CA LYS A 76 2.46 -24.71 19.04
C LYS A 76 2.12 -24.33 17.61
N THR A 77 1.91 -25.34 16.75
CA THR A 77 1.50 -25.13 15.35
C THR A 77 -0.02 -25.29 15.23
N TYR A 78 -0.64 -24.32 14.57
CA TYR A 78 -2.04 -24.33 14.16
C TYR A 78 -2.10 -24.59 12.66
N SER A 79 -2.97 -25.51 12.22
CA SER A 79 -3.11 -25.84 10.81
C SER A 79 -3.73 -24.70 10.00
N SER A 80 -3.45 -24.64 8.70
CA SER A 80 -4.01 -23.65 7.77
C SER A 80 -5.54 -23.58 7.91
N ASN A 81 -6.23 -24.70 7.87
CA ASN A 81 -7.69 -24.76 8.01
C ASN A 81 -8.18 -24.21 9.36
N ALA A 82 -7.47 -24.47 10.47
CA ALA A 82 -7.87 -23.96 11.78
C ALA A 82 -7.77 -22.44 11.83
N VAL A 83 -6.68 -21.87 11.32
CA VAL A 83 -6.46 -20.42 11.30
C VAL A 83 -7.45 -19.75 10.35
N ALA A 84 -7.60 -20.24 9.13
CA ALA A 84 -8.55 -19.68 8.16
C ALA A 84 -9.99 -19.71 8.69
N SER A 85 -10.42 -20.83 9.31
CA SER A 85 -11.76 -20.94 9.90
C SER A 85 -11.95 -19.96 11.07
N ALA A 86 -10.92 -19.76 11.90
CA ALA A 86 -11.00 -18.82 13.00
C ALA A 86 -11.08 -17.36 12.49
N ILE A 87 -10.34 -17.00 11.44
CA ILE A 87 -10.43 -15.68 10.79
C ILE A 87 -11.82 -15.45 10.20
N ARG A 88 -12.39 -16.44 9.47
CA ARG A 88 -13.75 -16.34 8.93
C ARG A 88 -14.81 -16.17 10.03
N SER A 89 -14.64 -16.87 11.16
CA SER A 89 -15.49 -16.68 12.33
C SER A 89 -15.35 -15.26 12.91
N GLY A 90 -14.15 -14.74 12.96
CA GLY A 90 -13.86 -13.36 13.37
C GLY A 90 -14.46 -12.33 12.43
N ASN A 91 -14.37 -12.54 11.11
CA ASN A 91 -15.05 -11.70 10.11
C ASN A 91 -16.57 -11.64 10.35
N ASN A 92 -17.20 -12.79 10.62
CA ASN A 92 -18.63 -12.86 10.90
C ASN A 92 -18.99 -12.21 12.24
N ALA A 93 -18.11 -12.29 13.24
CA ALA A 93 -18.28 -11.60 14.52
C ALA A 93 -18.16 -10.08 14.38
N TYR A 94 -17.27 -9.61 13.50
CA TYR A 94 -17.14 -8.19 13.17
C TYR A 94 -18.38 -7.68 12.43
N THR A 95 -18.72 -8.29 11.29
CA THR A 95 -19.92 -7.90 10.52
C THR A 95 -20.39 -9.02 9.59
N THR A 96 -21.71 -9.15 9.48
CA THR A 96 -22.38 -9.99 8.47
C THR A 96 -22.85 -9.18 7.25
N ALA A 97 -22.68 -7.85 7.29
CA ALA A 97 -23.11 -6.96 6.22
C ALA A 97 -22.23 -7.02 4.97
N SER A 98 -21.04 -7.62 5.08
CA SER A 98 -20.15 -7.86 3.97
C SER A 98 -19.55 -9.27 4.10
N SER A 99 -19.66 -10.07 3.05
CA SER A 99 -19.12 -11.42 2.98
C SER A 99 -18.24 -11.56 1.74
N GLY A 100 -17.35 -12.52 1.76
CA GLY A 100 -16.38 -12.78 0.71
C GLY A 100 -14.94 -12.57 1.21
N GLU A 101 -14.03 -13.18 0.50
CA GLU A 101 -12.60 -13.10 0.72
C GLU A 101 -11.88 -13.32 -0.61
N TRP A 102 -10.69 -12.79 -0.73
CA TRP A 102 -9.82 -12.99 -1.89
C TRP A 102 -8.96 -14.22 -1.71
N THR A 103 -8.75 -14.94 -2.79
CA THR A 103 -7.76 -16.00 -2.93
C THR A 103 -6.40 -15.41 -3.34
N GLU A 104 -5.32 -16.19 -3.17
CA GLU A 104 -4.00 -15.79 -3.70
C GLU A 104 -4.02 -15.62 -5.22
N SER A 105 -4.75 -16.47 -5.96
CA SER A 105 -4.89 -16.36 -7.41
C SER A 105 -5.51 -15.03 -7.84
N GLU A 106 -6.58 -14.60 -7.17
CA GLU A 106 -7.21 -13.29 -7.45
C GLU A 106 -6.29 -12.13 -7.10
N MET A 107 -5.51 -12.24 -6.01
CA MET A 107 -4.50 -11.25 -5.65
C MET A 107 -3.36 -11.21 -6.68
N ASP A 108 -2.95 -12.35 -7.22
CA ASP A 108 -1.93 -12.42 -8.27
C ASP A 108 -2.41 -11.75 -9.57
N GLU A 109 -3.66 -11.96 -9.96
CA GLU A 109 -4.27 -11.26 -11.08
C GLU A 109 -4.38 -9.75 -10.84
N PHE A 110 -4.67 -9.33 -9.60
CA PHE A 110 -4.67 -7.93 -9.19
C PHE A 110 -3.29 -7.30 -9.36
N PHE A 111 -2.20 -7.96 -8.90
CA PHE A 111 -0.84 -7.47 -9.11
C PHE A 111 -0.43 -7.41 -10.58
N ALA A 112 -0.84 -8.41 -11.38
CA ALA A 112 -0.61 -8.39 -12.82
C ALA A 112 -1.33 -7.21 -13.49
N THR A 113 -2.56 -6.90 -13.04
CA THR A 113 -3.33 -5.75 -13.53
C THR A 113 -2.70 -4.43 -13.07
N ALA A 114 -2.27 -4.33 -11.82
CA ALA A 114 -1.58 -3.14 -11.28
C ALA A 114 -0.31 -2.83 -12.09
N LYS A 115 0.49 -3.87 -12.41
CA LYS A 115 1.66 -3.73 -13.26
C LYS A 115 1.29 -3.22 -14.66
N LYS A 116 0.25 -3.77 -15.29
CA LYS A 116 -0.24 -3.28 -16.60
C LYS A 116 -0.75 -1.85 -16.51
N ALA A 117 -1.40 -1.48 -15.41
CA ALA A 117 -1.88 -0.13 -15.18
C ALA A 117 -0.76 0.86 -14.79
N GLY A 118 0.48 0.42 -14.59
CA GLY A 118 1.57 1.27 -14.10
C GLY A 118 1.23 1.89 -12.73
N ILE A 119 0.59 1.10 -11.86
CA ILE A 119 0.26 1.43 -10.47
C ILE A 119 1.06 0.55 -9.55
N GLU A 120 1.73 1.14 -8.57
CA GLU A 120 2.38 0.38 -7.49
C GLU A 120 1.42 0.11 -6.34
N ILE A 121 1.53 -1.05 -5.73
CA ILE A 121 0.66 -1.47 -4.63
C ILE A 121 1.37 -1.29 -3.29
N ILE A 122 0.66 -0.67 -2.36
CA ILE A 122 1.02 -0.59 -0.95
C ILE A 122 0.01 -1.41 -0.17
N PRO A 123 0.36 -2.59 0.35
CA PRO A 123 -0.53 -3.34 1.22
C PRO A 123 -0.67 -2.64 2.58
N LEU A 124 -1.90 -2.69 3.13
CA LEU A 124 -2.17 -2.33 4.52
C LEU A 124 -2.81 -3.50 5.24
N LEU A 125 -2.19 -3.91 6.34
CA LEU A 125 -2.71 -4.87 7.29
C LEU A 125 -2.55 -4.29 8.71
N ASN A 126 -3.67 -3.81 9.26
CA ASN A 126 -3.66 -3.02 10.48
C ASN A 126 -3.31 -3.85 11.72
N SER A 127 -2.47 -3.31 12.59
CA SER A 127 -2.03 -3.87 13.87
C SER A 127 -1.31 -2.77 14.70
N PRO A 128 -1.50 -2.73 16.04
CA PRO A 128 -2.24 -3.63 16.92
C PRO A 128 -3.72 -3.27 17.07
N GLY A 129 -4.20 -2.16 16.52
CA GLY A 129 -5.60 -1.78 16.42
C GLY A 129 -6.28 -2.36 15.18
N HIS A 130 -7.59 -2.19 15.07
CA HIS A 130 -8.39 -2.61 13.90
C HIS A 130 -8.17 -4.07 13.47
N MET A 131 -8.06 -4.97 14.45
CA MET A 131 -7.75 -6.39 14.24
C MET A 131 -8.91 -7.32 14.62
N ASP A 132 -10.17 -6.89 14.59
CA ASP A 132 -11.33 -7.67 15.11
C ASP A 132 -11.28 -9.15 14.70
N ALA A 133 -11.14 -9.43 13.40
CA ALA A 133 -11.10 -10.80 12.90
C ALA A 133 -9.85 -11.58 13.39
N VAL A 134 -8.69 -10.93 13.40
CA VAL A 134 -7.43 -11.55 13.82
C VAL A 134 -7.38 -11.73 15.33
N LEU A 135 -7.88 -10.74 16.08
CA LEU A 135 -7.99 -10.81 17.56
C LEU A 135 -8.91 -11.95 18.00
N TYR A 136 -10.05 -12.12 17.29
CA TYR A 136 -10.95 -13.25 17.54
C TYR A 136 -10.22 -14.58 17.30
N ALA A 137 -9.51 -14.70 16.16
CA ALA A 137 -8.75 -15.92 15.86
C ALA A 137 -7.64 -16.17 16.88
N ALA A 138 -6.88 -15.15 17.26
CA ALA A 138 -5.82 -15.26 18.27
C ALA A 138 -6.38 -15.80 19.60
N SER A 139 -7.46 -15.20 20.08
CA SER A 139 -8.06 -15.59 21.36
C SER A 139 -8.66 -17.00 21.31
N SER A 140 -9.38 -17.35 20.24
CA SER A 140 -10.02 -18.66 20.11
C SER A 140 -9.03 -19.80 19.93
N LEU A 141 -7.96 -19.61 19.15
CA LEU A 141 -6.96 -20.65 18.88
C LEU A 141 -6.00 -20.86 20.04
N THR A 142 -5.61 -19.78 20.71
CA THR A 142 -4.66 -19.87 21.83
C THR A 142 -5.32 -20.22 23.15
N GLY A 143 -6.63 -19.99 23.29
CA GLY A 143 -7.36 -20.10 24.55
C GLY A 143 -6.99 -19.00 25.57
N THR A 144 -6.32 -17.94 25.11
CA THR A 144 -5.88 -16.80 25.90
C THR A 144 -6.66 -15.56 25.48
N ASN A 145 -7.12 -14.76 26.44
CA ASN A 145 -7.67 -13.45 26.09
C ASN A 145 -6.55 -12.54 25.57
N CYS A 146 -6.53 -12.32 24.26
CA CYS A 146 -5.55 -11.48 23.58
C CYS A 146 -5.94 -10.00 23.50
N SER A 147 -7.12 -9.63 24.03
CA SER A 147 -7.70 -8.29 23.94
C SER A 147 -7.11 -7.32 24.97
N TYR A 148 -6.80 -6.09 24.56
CA TYR A 148 -6.45 -5.02 25.47
C TYR A 148 -7.71 -4.43 26.12
N ASN A 149 -7.81 -4.52 27.46
CA ASN A 149 -8.93 -3.97 28.24
C ASN A 149 -10.34 -4.33 27.73
N GLY A 150 -10.49 -5.51 27.09
CA GLY A 150 -11.76 -5.94 26.50
C GLY A 150 -12.14 -5.21 25.23
N SER A 151 -11.18 -4.60 24.52
CA SER A 151 -11.38 -4.08 23.17
C SER A 151 -11.77 -5.20 22.23
N SER A 152 -12.74 -4.95 21.32
CA SER A 152 -13.10 -5.93 20.30
C SER A 152 -12.12 -5.97 19.14
N ARG A 153 -11.25 -4.95 19.01
CA ARG A 153 -10.41 -4.72 17.82
C ARG A 153 -8.92 -4.56 18.09
N THR A 154 -8.48 -4.57 19.37
CA THR A 154 -7.10 -4.23 19.69
C THR A 154 -6.44 -5.34 20.51
N ILE A 155 -5.31 -5.85 20.01
CA ILE A 155 -4.51 -6.81 20.77
C ILE A 155 -3.80 -6.12 21.94
N ASP A 156 -3.61 -6.85 23.01
CA ASP A 156 -2.83 -6.37 24.16
C ASP A 156 -1.34 -6.51 23.87
N VAL A 157 -0.67 -5.40 23.56
CA VAL A 157 0.79 -5.38 23.33
C VAL A 157 1.62 -5.72 24.57
N THR A 158 1.00 -5.85 25.73
CA THR A 158 1.65 -6.30 26.98
C THR A 158 1.47 -7.81 27.22
N ASN A 159 0.72 -8.50 26.36
CA ASN A 159 0.47 -9.94 26.43
C ASN A 159 1.33 -10.68 25.41
N ASP A 160 2.30 -11.46 25.87
CA ASP A 160 3.23 -12.19 25.03
C ASP A 160 2.55 -13.12 24.01
N THR A 161 1.44 -13.77 24.39
CA THR A 161 0.70 -14.65 23.47
C THR A 161 0.05 -13.86 22.34
N ALA A 162 -0.57 -12.72 22.65
CA ALA A 162 -1.19 -11.84 21.69
C ALA A 162 -0.15 -11.27 20.71
N VAL A 163 0.97 -10.78 21.24
CA VAL A 163 2.09 -10.24 20.45
C VAL A 163 2.65 -11.31 19.50
N ARG A 164 2.99 -12.50 20.01
CA ARG A 164 3.55 -13.59 19.18
C ARG A 164 2.59 -14.07 18.10
N PHE A 165 1.30 -14.16 18.41
CA PHE A 165 0.29 -14.55 17.42
C PHE A 165 0.19 -13.50 16.30
N SER A 166 0.06 -12.25 16.67
CA SER A 166 -0.05 -11.14 15.73
C SER A 166 1.19 -11.02 14.84
N GLN A 167 2.38 -11.10 15.41
CA GLN A 167 3.63 -11.04 14.67
C GLN A 167 3.79 -12.23 13.72
N ALA A 168 3.48 -13.44 14.14
CA ALA A 168 3.52 -14.61 13.27
C ALA A 168 2.52 -14.50 12.12
N PHE A 169 1.34 -13.93 12.38
CA PHE A 169 0.32 -13.67 11.38
C PHE A 169 0.79 -12.61 10.37
N LEU A 170 1.27 -11.45 10.84
CA LEU A 170 1.74 -10.38 9.97
C LEU A 170 2.95 -10.82 9.14
N GLN A 171 3.86 -11.60 9.69
CA GLN A 171 5.05 -12.08 8.97
C GLN A 171 4.67 -12.80 7.67
N LYS A 172 3.63 -13.64 7.68
CA LYS A 172 3.18 -14.32 6.45
C LYS A 172 2.78 -13.33 5.35
N TYR A 173 2.07 -12.27 5.72
CA TYR A 173 1.65 -11.24 4.76
C TYR A 173 2.80 -10.34 4.32
N VAL A 174 3.70 -10.00 5.22
CA VAL A 174 4.93 -9.28 4.88
C VAL A 174 5.76 -10.07 3.88
N ASP A 175 5.95 -11.38 4.10
CA ASP A 175 6.70 -12.25 3.18
C ASP A 175 5.98 -12.38 1.82
N TYR A 176 4.66 -12.56 1.83
CA TYR A 176 3.85 -12.64 0.62
C TYR A 176 3.99 -11.36 -0.24
N PHE A 177 3.76 -10.20 0.34
CA PHE A 177 3.81 -8.94 -0.38
C PHE A 177 5.23 -8.52 -0.78
N ALA A 178 6.24 -8.86 0.00
CA ALA A 178 7.64 -8.74 -0.42
C ALA A 178 7.93 -9.59 -1.66
N GLY A 179 7.41 -10.84 -1.69
CA GLY A 179 7.48 -11.73 -2.85
C GLY A 179 6.77 -11.18 -4.11
N LYS A 180 5.79 -10.29 -3.95
CA LYS A 180 5.13 -9.58 -5.06
C LYS A 180 5.87 -8.30 -5.50
N GLY A 181 6.97 -7.95 -4.84
CA GLY A 181 7.81 -6.79 -5.17
C GLY A 181 7.30 -5.46 -4.62
N CYS A 182 6.45 -5.49 -3.59
CA CYS A 182 6.02 -4.27 -2.91
C CYS A 182 7.23 -3.54 -2.29
N ARG A 183 7.30 -2.22 -2.47
CA ARG A 183 8.36 -1.39 -1.89
C ARG A 183 8.01 -0.87 -0.49
N TYR A 184 6.74 -0.88 -0.14
CA TYR A 184 6.18 -0.35 1.10
C TYR A 184 5.22 -1.36 1.72
N PHE A 185 5.07 -1.31 3.04
CA PHE A 185 4.06 -2.04 3.78
C PHE A 185 3.53 -1.18 4.92
N ASN A 186 2.22 -0.95 4.97
CA ASN A 186 1.56 -0.21 6.05
C ASN A 186 0.99 -1.21 7.07
N PHE A 187 1.47 -1.12 8.31
CA PHE A 187 0.94 -1.94 9.41
C PHE A 187 -0.02 -1.15 10.33
N GLY A 188 -0.48 0.04 9.92
CA GLY A 188 -1.46 0.83 10.63
C GLY A 188 -0.95 1.51 11.88
N ALA A 189 -1.07 0.87 13.03
CA ALA A 189 -0.73 1.35 14.37
C ALA A 189 -1.58 2.55 14.87
N ASP A 190 -2.74 2.77 14.24
CA ASP A 190 -3.71 3.79 14.61
C ASP A 190 -4.72 3.29 15.66
N GLU A 191 -5.39 4.22 16.27
CA GLU A 191 -6.59 4.07 17.12
C GLU A 191 -6.53 2.93 18.16
N TYR A 192 -5.41 2.76 18.83
CA TYR A 192 -5.23 1.71 19.85
C TYR A 192 -6.34 1.75 20.90
N ALA A 193 -7.20 0.74 20.91
CA ALA A 193 -8.36 0.57 21.81
C ALA A 193 -9.33 1.77 21.80
N ASN A 194 -9.58 2.39 20.63
CA ASN A 194 -10.51 3.52 20.49
C ASN A 194 -11.95 3.17 20.87
N ASP A 195 -12.35 1.90 20.76
CA ASP A 195 -13.66 1.37 21.16
C ASP A 195 -13.88 1.33 22.69
N ARG A 196 -12.84 1.52 23.48
CA ARG A 196 -12.90 1.46 24.96
C ARG A 196 -12.81 2.82 25.64
N TYR A 197 -12.45 3.86 24.93
CA TYR A 197 -12.18 5.18 25.49
C TYR A 197 -13.01 6.25 24.77
N THR A 198 -14.12 6.65 25.42
CA THR A 198 -15.08 7.64 24.87
C THR A 198 -14.58 9.08 24.97
N SER A 199 -13.52 9.34 25.74
CA SER A 199 -12.99 10.69 25.98
C SER A 199 -11.81 11.08 25.07
N GLY A 200 -11.56 10.34 23.99
CA GLY A 200 -10.62 10.71 22.95
C GLY A 200 -9.14 10.46 23.22
N SER A 201 -8.75 9.96 24.41
CA SER A 201 -7.33 9.65 24.68
C SER A 201 -6.86 8.32 24.10
N MET A 202 -7.79 7.51 23.57
CA MET A 202 -7.53 6.15 23.11
C MET A 202 -6.73 5.33 24.14
N GLY A 203 -6.35 4.10 23.83
CA GLY A 203 -5.53 3.28 24.71
C GLY A 203 -4.11 3.78 24.93
N PHE A 204 -3.62 4.71 24.09
CA PHE A 204 -2.29 5.32 24.26
C PHE A 204 -2.14 6.04 25.60
N GLY A 205 -3.14 6.85 25.98
CA GLY A 205 -3.15 7.50 27.29
C GLY A 205 -3.15 6.50 28.44
N SER A 206 -3.91 5.41 28.32
CA SER A 206 -3.94 4.32 29.32
C SER A 206 -2.58 3.62 29.44
N LEU A 207 -1.92 3.32 28.31
CA LEU A 207 -0.57 2.75 28.32
C LEU A 207 0.43 3.69 28.97
N GLN A 208 0.37 4.99 28.71
CA GLN A 208 1.26 5.97 29.34
C GLN A 208 1.02 6.07 30.85
N ASN A 209 -0.24 6.20 31.26
CA ASN A 209 -0.61 6.34 32.68
C ASN A 209 -0.25 5.11 33.50
N SER A 210 -0.27 3.92 32.89
CA SER A 210 0.13 2.66 33.54
C SER A 210 1.62 2.33 33.39
N GLY A 211 2.41 3.21 32.77
CA GLY A 211 3.84 2.97 32.52
C GLY A 211 4.13 1.89 31.47
N LYS A 212 3.14 1.54 30.65
CA LYS A 212 3.22 0.44 29.68
C LYS A 212 3.41 0.91 28.22
N TYR A 213 3.53 2.20 27.97
CA TYR A 213 3.69 2.74 26.62
C TYR A 213 4.95 2.20 25.91
N GLY A 214 5.98 1.82 26.65
CA GLY A 214 7.18 1.16 26.11
C GLY A 214 6.89 -0.14 25.35
N TYR A 215 5.85 -0.88 25.75
CA TYR A 215 5.43 -2.10 25.03
C TYR A 215 4.87 -1.77 23.64
N PHE A 216 4.13 -0.66 23.52
CA PHE A 216 3.65 -0.20 22.23
C PHE A 216 4.81 0.22 21.30
N ILE A 217 5.78 1.01 21.81
CA ILE A 217 6.97 1.40 21.04
C ILE A 217 7.75 0.16 20.58
N LYS A 218 7.98 -0.78 21.51
CA LYS A 218 8.67 -2.05 21.22
C LYS A 218 7.95 -2.81 20.10
N TYR A 219 6.63 -2.98 20.21
CA TYR A 219 5.83 -3.71 19.23
C TYR A 219 5.90 -3.07 17.84
N VAL A 220 5.71 -1.76 17.74
CA VAL A 220 5.77 -1.01 16.47
C VAL A 220 7.16 -1.13 15.83
N ASN A 221 8.23 -1.03 16.64
CA ASN A 221 9.59 -1.20 16.13
C ASN A 221 9.88 -2.63 15.64
N GLU A 222 9.31 -3.64 16.29
CA GLU A 222 9.43 -5.03 15.85
C GLU A 222 8.72 -5.26 14.52
N LEU A 223 7.55 -4.65 14.30
CA LEU A 223 6.87 -4.67 13.01
C LEU A 223 7.68 -3.92 11.94
N ALA A 224 8.21 -2.74 12.27
CA ALA A 224 9.06 -1.99 11.35
C ALA A 224 10.31 -2.77 10.94
N ALA A 225 10.95 -3.44 11.91
CA ALA A 225 12.10 -4.30 11.65
C ALA A 225 11.75 -5.50 10.74
N MET A 226 10.60 -6.13 10.96
CA MET A 226 10.06 -7.21 10.12
C MET A 226 9.90 -6.75 8.67
N VAL A 227 9.25 -5.62 8.46
CA VAL A 227 9.06 -5.03 7.12
C VAL A 227 10.39 -4.70 6.44
N LYS A 228 11.32 -4.08 7.19
CA LYS A 228 12.68 -3.76 6.66
C LYS A 228 13.48 -5.01 6.31
N GLN A 229 13.40 -6.07 7.12
CA GLN A 229 14.08 -7.35 6.84
C GLN A 229 13.57 -8.00 5.55
N ALA A 230 12.29 -7.78 5.22
CA ALA A 230 11.71 -8.22 3.96
C ALA A 230 12.03 -7.30 2.76
N GLY A 231 12.86 -6.25 2.96
CA GLY A 231 13.28 -5.33 1.91
C GLY A 231 12.29 -4.21 1.60
N MET A 232 11.27 -4.02 2.41
CA MET A 232 10.25 -2.97 2.24
C MET A 232 10.44 -1.81 3.23
N THR A 233 9.84 -0.68 2.92
CA THR A 233 9.77 0.49 3.80
C THR A 233 8.52 0.40 4.68
N PRO A 234 8.66 0.46 6.02
CA PRO A 234 7.53 0.44 6.93
C PRO A 234 6.74 1.75 6.91
N ILE A 235 5.41 1.62 6.93
CA ILE A 235 4.49 2.75 7.05
C ILE A 235 3.59 2.51 8.26
N ALA A 236 3.26 3.60 9.01
CA ALA A 236 2.29 3.60 10.09
C ALA A 236 1.49 4.92 10.11
N PHE A 237 0.32 4.91 10.74
CA PHE A 237 -0.42 6.14 11.02
C PHE A 237 0.14 6.87 12.25
N ASN A 238 -0.15 8.15 12.37
CA ASN A 238 0.52 9.02 13.36
C ASN A 238 0.04 8.88 14.80
N ASP A 239 -1.10 8.27 15.04
CA ASP A 239 -1.83 8.33 16.33
C ASP A 239 -0.97 8.03 17.54
N GLY A 240 -0.31 6.89 17.50
CA GLY A 240 0.50 6.41 18.60
C GLY A 240 1.97 6.80 18.54
N ILE A 241 2.43 7.40 17.43
CA ILE A 241 3.83 7.75 17.25
C ILE A 241 4.17 8.98 18.11
N GLU A 242 5.00 8.77 19.13
CA GLU A 242 5.38 9.80 20.12
C GLU A 242 4.17 10.52 20.75
N PHE A 243 3.10 9.76 21.01
CA PHE A 243 1.85 10.25 21.57
C PHE A 243 2.09 11.15 22.79
N ALA A 244 1.38 12.29 22.83
CA ALA A 244 1.50 13.32 23.85
C ALA A 244 2.97 13.79 24.09
N ASN A 245 3.77 13.85 23.03
CA ASN A 245 5.20 14.19 23.04
C ASN A 245 6.08 13.23 23.87
N LYS A 246 5.64 11.98 24.06
CA LYS A 246 6.43 10.94 24.75
C LYS A 246 7.32 10.22 23.73
N MET A 247 8.54 10.70 23.57
CA MET A 247 9.49 10.20 22.56
C MET A 247 10.07 8.83 22.90
N SER A 248 10.10 8.46 24.18
CA SER A 248 10.64 7.18 24.64
C SER A 248 9.90 6.63 25.84
N ALA A 249 9.94 5.32 26.02
CA ALA A 249 9.45 4.65 27.22
C ALA A 249 10.18 3.32 27.43
N SER A 250 10.20 2.80 28.67
CA SER A 250 10.96 1.61 29.00
C SER A 250 10.07 0.39 29.18
N VAL A 251 10.65 -0.79 28.88
CA VAL A 251 10.14 -2.11 29.28
C VAL A 251 11.26 -2.79 30.07
N GLY A 252 11.03 -3.00 31.35
CA GLY A 252 12.10 -3.43 32.25
C GLY A 252 13.25 -2.41 32.29
N SER A 253 14.45 -2.86 32.02
CA SER A 253 15.67 -2.00 31.98
C SER A 253 15.95 -1.39 30.61
N THR A 254 15.18 -1.75 29.57
CA THR A 254 15.42 -1.30 28.18
C THR A 254 14.51 -0.13 27.84
N THR A 255 15.10 0.97 27.36
CA THR A 255 14.36 2.13 26.84
C THR A 255 14.25 2.04 25.32
N TYR A 256 13.04 2.25 24.83
CA TYR A 256 12.70 2.23 23.41
C TYR A 256 12.34 3.64 22.92
N THR A 257 12.77 3.96 21.70
CA THR A 257 12.35 5.11 20.89
C THR A 257 11.81 4.57 19.58
N PHE A 258 10.92 5.31 18.90
CA PHE A 258 10.43 4.86 17.60
C PHE A 258 11.52 4.85 16.53
N ASP A 259 11.46 3.84 15.68
CA ASP A 259 12.33 3.71 14.50
C ASP A 259 12.02 4.84 13.50
N ARG A 260 13.04 5.63 13.14
CA ARG A 260 12.91 6.80 12.25
C ARG A 260 12.76 6.42 10.77
N ASP A 261 12.97 5.16 10.40
CA ASP A 261 12.72 4.67 9.05
C ASP A 261 11.21 4.49 8.76
N ILE A 262 10.37 4.50 9.81
CA ILE A 262 8.92 4.46 9.64
C ILE A 262 8.45 5.72 8.92
N VAL A 263 7.76 5.55 7.79
CA VAL A 263 7.05 6.63 7.11
C VAL A 263 5.70 6.82 7.80
N VAL A 264 5.37 8.05 8.18
CA VAL A 264 4.18 8.35 8.96
C VAL A 264 3.07 8.91 8.06
N CYS A 265 1.96 8.17 7.93
CA CYS A 265 0.71 8.67 7.39
C CYS A 265 0.06 9.58 8.43
N TYR A 266 0.15 10.90 8.22
CA TYR A 266 -0.36 11.87 9.18
C TYR A 266 -1.78 12.32 8.82
N TRP A 267 -2.77 11.79 9.57
CA TRP A 267 -4.19 12.02 9.25
C TRP A 267 -4.89 12.98 10.21
N SER A 268 -4.45 13.09 11.47
CA SER A 268 -5.12 13.88 12.48
C SER A 268 -4.16 14.67 13.35
N GLY A 269 -4.43 15.96 13.49
CA GLY A 269 -3.79 16.85 14.48
C GLY A 269 -4.36 16.71 15.89
N GLY A 270 -5.34 15.81 16.07
CA GLY A 270 -6.00 15.54 17.35
C GLY A 270 -7.28 16.34 17.57
N TRP A 271 -7.90 16.02 18.69
CA TRP A 271 -9.12 16.68 19.22
C TRP A 271 -9.08 16.72 20.75
N SER A 272 -10.10 17.26 21.38
CA SER A 272 -10.16 17.33 22.84
C SER A 272 -9.98 15.95 23.48
N GLY A 273 -8.94 15.80 24.30
CA GLY A 273 -8.58 14.54 24.97
C GLY A 273 -7.71 13.58 24.13
N TYR A 274 -7.42 13.92 22.88
CA TYR A 274 -6.49 13.18 22.03
C TYR A 274 -5.47 14.13 21.40
N THR A 275 -4.22 14.06 21.84
CA THR A 275 -3.15 14.98 21.43
C THR A 275 -1.98 14.19 20.85
N PRO A 276 -1.98 13.90 19.55
CA PRO A 276 -0.84 13.27 18.89
C PRO A 276 0.36 14.23 18.83
N ARG A 277 1.54 13.72 18.55
CA ARG A 277 2.69 14.54 18.19
C ARG A 277 2.38 15.33 16.93
N THR A 278 2.73 16.61 16.86
CA THR A 278 2.44 17.45 15.69
C THR A 278 3.23 16.99 14.46
N ALA A 279 2.69 17.19 13.27
CA ALA A 279 3.37 16.87 12.02
C ALA A 279 4.73 17.59 11.89
N ALA A 280 4.80 18.85 12.34
CA ALA A 280 6.05 19.62 12.33
C ALA A 280 7.11 18.99 13.25
N ASN A 281 6.71 18.53 14.43
CA ASN A 281 7.64 17.90 15.36
C ASN A 281 8.12 16.54 14.83
N LEU A 282 7.22 15.70 14.30
CA LEU A 282 7.61 14.42 13.68
C LEU A 282 8.58 14.63 12.52
N ALA A 283 8.32 15.60 11.65
CA ALA A 283 9.22 15.96 10.56
C ALA A 283 10.59 16.45 11.07
N SER A 284 10.59 17.30 12.13
CA SER A 284 11.81 17.78 12.78
C SER A 284 12.60 16.66 13.45
N ASP A 285 11.92 15.65 13.97
CA ASP A 285 12.51 14.46 14.59
C ASP A 285 13.03 13.43 13.55
N GLY A 286 12.89 13.74 12.26
CA GLY A 286 13.46 12.97 11.15
C GLY A 286 12.50 11.97 10.50
N PHE A 287 11.22 11.95 10.86
CA PHE A 287 10.24 11.14 10.15
C PHE A 287 9.89 11.72 8.77
N ARG A 288 9.71 10.87 7.80
CA ARG A 288 9.08 11.21 6.52
C ARG A 288 7.57 11.11 6.65
N ILE A 289 6.85 12.02 6.03
CA ILE A 289 5.40 12.16 6.17
C ILE A 289 4.71 11.86 4.84
N ILE A 290 3.62 11.11 4.89
CA ILE A 290 2.58 11.07 3.85
C ILE A 290 1.42 11.92 4.37
N ASN A 291 1.04 12.94 3.59
CA ASN A 291 -0.10 13.78 3.91
C ASN A 291 -1.41 12.98 3.71
N THR A 292 -2.04 12.64 4.80
CA THR A 292 -3.31 11.90 4.85
C THR A 292 -4.38 12.67 5.61
N THR A 293 -4.33 14.01 5.56
CA THR A 293 -5.23 14.89 6.34
C THR A 293 -6.68 14.40 6.27
N GLY A 294 -7.24 14.07 7.44
CA GLY A 294 -8.55 13.41 7.57
C GLY A 294 -9.74 14.22 7.06
N ASP A 295 -9.59 15.55 6.94
CA ASP A 295 -10.61 16.40 6.31
C ASP A 295 -10.90 16.03 4.84
N PHE A 296 -9.99 15.28 4.20
CA PHE A 296 -10.09 14.80 2.83
C PHE A 296 -10.44 13.31 2.74
N TYR A 297 -10.90 12.69 3.83
CA TYR A 297 -11.37 11.31 3.80
C TYR A 297 -12.73 11.21 3.13
N TYR A 298 -12.95 10.09 2.43
CA TYR A 298 -14.24 9.68 1.95
C TYR A 298 -14.70 8.43 2.72
N VAL A 299 -15.89 8.50 3.32
CA VAL A 299 -16.45 7.37 4.06
C VAL A 299 -17.51 6.71 3.19
N LEU A 300 -17.17 5.50 2.69
CA LEU A 300 -18.03 4.70 1.82
C LEU A 300 -19.31 4.32 2.58
N GLY A 301 -20.44 4.44 1.90
CA GLY A 301 -21.75 4.15 2.47
C GLY A 301 -22.35 5.25 3.34
N LYS A 302 -21.69 6.40 3.45
CA LYS A 302 -22.16 7.58 4.15
C LYS A 302 -22.07 8.80 3.24
N ASN A 303 -23.03 9.72 3.40
CA ASN A 303 -22.90 11.04 2.84
C ASN A 303 -22.02 11.87 3.79
N ASP A 304 -20.81 12.16 3.40
CA ASP A 304 -19.90 13.02 4.15
C ASP A 304 -19.60 14.33 3.39
N SER A 305 -18.70 15.13 3.92
CA SER A 305 -18.33 16.42 3.35
C SER A 305 -17.75 16.32 1.92
N PHE A 306 -17.30 15.14 1.51
CA PHE A 306 -16.81 14.88 0.16
C PHE A 306 -17.89 14.61 -0.89
N ASP A 307 -19.15 14.44 -0.51
CA ASP A 307 -20.25 14.32 -1.48
C ASP A 307 -20.37 15.54 -2.40
N ASN A 308 -19.83 16.69 -1.98
CA ASN A 308 -19.68 17.90 -2.80
C ASN A 308 -18.31 18.00 -3.50
N GLY A 309 -17.56 16.94 -3.55
CA GLY A 309 -16.30 16.58 -4.17
C GLY A 309 -15.32 17.68 -4.56
N TYR A 310 -15.77 18.67 -5.28
CA TYR A 310 -14.91 19.70 -5.89
C TYR A 310 -14.41 20.76 -4.91
N THR A 311 -15.25 21.16 -3.96
CA THR A 311 -14.95 22.31 -3.09
C THR A 311 -13.86 21.96 -2.10
N TYR A 312 -13.84 20.72 -1.65
CA TYR A 312 -12.85 20.24 -0.69
C TYR A 312 -11.47 20.07 -1.31
N ALA A 313 -11.38 19.47 -2.51
CA ALA A 313 -10.14 19.29 -3.22
C ALA A 313 -9.40 20.60 -3.50
N ALA A 314 -10.15 21.71 -3.68
CA ALA A 314 -9.58 23.05 -3.86
C ALA A 314 -8.77 23.54 -2.65
N ASN A 315 -9.01 22.97 -1.46
CA ASN A 315 -8.29 23.31 -0.24
C ASN A 315 -7.06 22.42 0.00
N TRP A 316 -6.85 21.41 -0.84
CA TRP A 316 -5.69 20.53 -0.72
C TRP A 316 -4.40 21.28 -1.00
N SER A 317 -3.38 20.95 -0.22
CA SER A 317 -2.00 21.34 -0.51
C SER A 317 -1.09 20.17 -0.15
N ASN A 318 -0.26 19.75 -1.08
CA ASN A 318 0.64 18.60 -0.91
C ASN A 318 1.50 18.68 0.37
N TYR A 319 1.88 19.87 0.76
CA TYR A 319 2.79 20.12 1.87
C TYR A 319 2.12 20.77 3.08
N LYS A 320 0.78 20.86 3.13
CA LYS A 320 0.03 21.36 4.27
C LYS A 320 -0.69 20.19 4.95
N VAL A 321 -0.08 19.67 6.01
CA VAL A 321 -0.54 18.48 6.73
C VAL A 321 -1.32 18.89 7.97
N CYS A 322 -2.60 18.55 8.05
CA CYS A 322 -3.51 18.97 9.15
C CYS A 322 -3.32 20.45 9.53
N GLY A 323 -3.35 21.33 8.54
CA GLY A 323 -3.19 22.77 8.74
C GLY A 323 -1.76 23.29 8.89
N THR A 324 -0.77 22.42 9.05
CA THR A 324 0.65 22.77 9.23
C THR A 324 1.42 22.66 7.92
N SER A 325 2.07 23.74 7.49
CA SER A 325 2.97 23.73 6.33
C SER A 325 4.31 23.07 6.68
N LEU A 326 4.71 22.08 5.88
CA LEU A 326 5.98 21.36 6.00
C LEU A 326 6.85 21.57 4.76
N SER A 327 8.14 21.22 4.86
CA SER A 327 9.04 21.24 3.70
C SER A 327 8.74 20.10 2.73
N ALA A 328 9.04 20.31 1.45
CA ALA A 328 8.94 19.27 0.42
C ALA A 328 9.90 18.08 0.69
N SER A 329 10.97 18.29 1.44
CA SER A 329 11.89 17.22 1.84
C SER A 329 11.34 16.30 2.94
N SER A 330 10.34 16.77 3.70
CA SER A 330 9.72 16.01 4.78
C SER A 330 8.46 15.25 4.32
N VAL A 331 7.76 15.76 3.29
CA VAL A 331 6.52 15.17 2.80
C VAL A 331 6.77 14.45 1.49
N ILE A 332 6.69 13.13 1.52
CA ILE A 332 7.02 12.26 0.37
C ILE A 332 5.80 11.86 -0.45
N GLY A 333 4.60 12.18 -0.01
CA GLY A 333 3.37 11.83 -0.73
C GLY A 333 2.11 12.40 -0.11
N GLY A 334 1.01 12.24 -0.85
CA GLY A 334 -0.35 12.50 -0.39
C GLY A 334 -1.22 11.28 -0.61
N MET A 335 -2.20 11.08 0.26
CA MET A 335 -3.10 9.93 0.21
C MET A 335 -4.55 10.37 0.35
N PHE A 336 -5.37 9.95 -0.60
CA PHE A 336 -6.83 10.03 -0.52
C PHE A 336 -7.36 8.72 0.02
N CYS A 337 -7.98 8.75 1.21
CA CYS A 337 -8.46 7.56 1.89
C CYS A 337 -9.96 7.38 1.69
N MET A 338 -10.36 6.17 1.28
CA MET A 338 -11.74 5.73 1.16
C MET A 338 -11.98 4.61 2.18
N TRP A 339 -12.62 4.97 3.31
CA TRP A 339 -12.86 4.08 4.43
C TRP A 339 -14.22 3.40 4.33
N SER A 340 -14.27 2.09 4.56
CA SER A 340 -15.49 1.28 4.51
C SER A 340 -16.18 1.14 5.89
N ASP A 341 -16.38 2.25 6.61
CA ASP A 341 -16.96 2.24 7.94
C ASP A 341 -18.39 1.72 7.97
N TYR A 342 -19.08 1.75 6.83
CA TYR A 342 -20.46 1.27 6.67
C TYR A 342 -20.54 0.17 5.58
N PRO A 343 -19.95 -1.02 5.81
CA PRO A 343 -19.70 -2.01 4.75
C PRO A 343 -20.96 -2.55 4.06
N GLY A 344 -22.14 -2.44 4.71
CA GLY A 344 -23.42 -2.92 4.15
C GLY A 344 -24.32 -1.81 3.60
N ALA A 345 -23.93 -0.54 3.67
CA ALA A 345 -24.83 0.57 3.33
C ALA A 345 -25.05 0.72 1.82
N GLU A 346 -24.08 0.36 1.00
CA GLU A 346 -24.13 0.52 -0.45
C GLU A 346 -23.60 -0.71 -1.19
N THR A 347 -24.06 -0.91 -2.42
CA THR A 347 -23.49 -1.89 -3.33
C THR A 347 -22.18 -1.37 -3.93
N GLN A 348 -21.33 -2.27 -4.43
CA GLN A 348 -20.06 -1.91 -5.08
C GLN A 348 -20.29 -0.98 -6.29
N THR A 349 -21.37 -1.16 -7.05
CA THR A 349 -21.74 -0.29 -8.18
C THR A 349 -22.11 1.12 -7.71
N GLN A 350 -22.84 1.24 -6.59
CA GLN A 350 -23.18 2.56 -6.03
C GLN A 350 -21.94 3.28 -5.53
N GLU A 351 -21.04 2.57 -4.87
CA GLU A 351 -19.77 3.14 -4.41
C GLU A 351 -18.87 3.56 -5.57
N ALA A 352 -18.72 2.69 -6.60
CA ALA A 352 -17.97 3.05 -7.81
C ALA A 352 -18.48 4.34 -8.44
N LYS A 353 -19.80 4.48 -8.57
CA LYS A 353 -20.43 5.71 -9.10
C LYS A 353 -20.07 6.95 -8.26
N LYS A 354 -20.05 6.82 -6.93
CA LYS A 354 -19.84 7.93 -6.01
C LYS A 354 -18.37 8.34 -5.88
N ILE A 355 -17.45 7.38 -5.85
CA ILE A 355 -16.03 7.67 -5.63
C ILE A 355 -15.34 8.32 -6.84
N ARG A 356 -15.85 8.13 -8.06
CA ARG A 356 -15.21 8.64 -9.29
C ARG A 356 -14.91 10.13 -9.21
N LEU A 357 -15.86 10.90 -8.73
CA LEU A 357 -15.74 12.36 -8.69
C LEU A 357 -14.72 12.84 -7.64
N PRO A 358 -14.83 12.44 -6.35
CA PRO A 358 -13.82 12.81 -5.36
C PRO A 358 -12.44 12.24 -5.67
N LEU A 359 -12.34 11.04 -6.25
CA LEU A 359 -11.08 10.45 -6.68
C LEU A 359 -10.39 11.33 -7.74
N ARG A 360 -11.15 11.72 -8.79
CA ARG A 360 -10.68 12.63 -9.85
C ARG A 360 -10.25 13.98 -9.29
N ALA A 361 -11.07 14.60 -8.45
CA ALA A 361 -10.79 15.91 -7.87
C ALA A 361 -9.50 15.89 -7.03
N MET A 362 -9.31 14.86 -6.21
CA MET A 362 -8.12 14.71 -5.39
C MET A 362 -6.87 14.38 -6.21
N GLY A 363 -6.98 13.56 -7.25
CA GLY A 363 -5.88 13.31 -8.18
C GLY A 363 -5.36 14.60 -8.82
N LEU A 364 -6.28 15.42 -9.35
CA LEU A 364 -5.95 16.74 -9.89
C LEU A 364 -5.36 17.69 -8.85
N ALA A 365 -5.88 17.68 -7.63
CA ALA A 365 -5.36 18.52 -6.55
C ALA A 365 -3.92 18.14 -6.17
N MET A 366 -3.61 16.86 -6.12
CA MET A 366 -2.25 16.37 -5.86
C MET A 366 -1.27 16.72 -7.00
N ASP A 367 -1.76 16.83 -8.23
CA ASP A 367 -0.97 17.32 -9.37
C ASP A 367 -0.82 18.85 -9.41
N GLY A 368 -1.49 19.57 -8.49
CA GLY A 368 -1.56 21.02 -8.52
C GLY A 368 -2.36 21.58 -9.70
N ALA A 369 -3.12 20.72 -10.37
CA ALA A 369 -3.91 21.07 -11.55
C ALA A 369 -5.36 21.45 -11.24
N TYR A 370 -5.81 21.24 -10.00
CA TYR A 370 -7.18 21.54 -9.59
C TYR A 370 -7.35 23.03 -9.29
N THR A 371 -8.35 23.65 -9.93
CA THR A 371 -8.79 25.01 -9.62
C THR A 371 -10.30 25.04 -9.37
N SER A 372 -10.76 25.89 -8.47
CA SER A 372 -12.19 26.05 -8.19
C SER A 372 -12.95 26.40 -9.49
N GLY A 373 -14.01 25.66 -9.78
CA GLY A 373 -14.80 25.81 -11.01
C GLY A 373 -14.24 25.10 -12.24
N MET A 374 -13.14 24.35 -12.12
CA MET A 374 -12.63 23.51 -13.20
C MET A 374 -13.67 22.43 -13.54
N ASP A 375 -13.83 22.17 -14.85
CA ASP A 375 -14.57 20.98 -15.28
C ASP A 375 -13.81 19.72 -14.85
N THR A 376 -14.39 19.04 -13.87
CA THR A 376 -13.90 17.76 -13.41
C THR A 376 -14.67 16.62 -14.06
N SER A 377 -15.11 16.81 -15.31
CA SER A 377 -15.71 15.72 -16.07
C SER A 377 -14.84 14.47 -15.94
N VAL A 378 -15.50 13.39 -15.58
CA VAL A 378 -14.83 12.12 -15.28
C VAL A 378 -14.20 11.61 -16.57
N VAL A 379 -12.90 11.38 -16.55
CA VAL A 379 -12.22 10.73 -17.67
C VAL A 379 -12.61 9.25 -17.74
N PRO A 380 -12.59 8.62 -18.92
CA PRO A 380 -12.75 7.18 -19.00
C PRO A 380 -11.70 6.47 -18.15
N GLY A 381 -12.14 5.62 -17.25
CA GLY A 381 -11.30 4.83 -16.35
C GLY A 381 -11.82 3.40 -16.23
N GLY A 382 -11.71 2.81 -15.06
CA GLY A 382 -12.19 1.45 -14.81
C GLY A 382 -13.69 1.32 -14.60
N PHE A 383 -14.40 2.44 -14.40
CA PHE A 383 -15.85 2.44 -14.19
C PHE A 383 -16.60 3.29 -15.20
N ASN A 384 -17.79 2.86 -15.58
CA ASN A 384 -18.75 3.61 -16.35
C ASN A 384 -19.46 4.68 -15.49
N ALA A 385 -20.18 5.60 -16.13
CA ALA A 385 -20.89 6.68 -15.44
C ALA A 385 -21.96 6.18 -14.46
N ASP A 386 -22.52 4.99 -14.67
CA ASP A 386 -23.50 4.35 -13.78
C ASP A 386 -22.87 3.55 -12.63
N GLY A 387 -21.53 3.45 -12.61
CA GLY A 387 -20.75 2.70 -11.63
C GLY A 387 -20.54 1.22 -11.98
N SER A 388 -21.00 0.78 -13.15
CA SER A 388 -20.63 -0.55 -13.67
C SER A 388 -19.16 -0.59 -14.06
N ILE A 389 -18.58 -1.80 -14.06
CA ILE A 389 -17.19 -2.01 -14.49
C ILE A 389 -17.09 -1.71 -15.99
N ASN A 390 -16.12 -0.88 -16.37
CA ASN A 390 -15.76 -0.67 -17.75
C ASN A 390 -14.94 -1.86 -18.25
N THR A 391 -15.51 -2.64 -19.16
CA THR A 391 -14.86 -3.83 -19.73
C THR A 391 -13.81 -3.48 -20.81
N ASP A 392 -13.76 -2.24 -21.25
CA ASP A 392 -12.79 -1.72 -22.20
C ASP A 392 -12.14 -0.44 -21.65
N PRO A 393 -11.37 -0.55 -20.55
CA PRO A 393 -10.68 0.61 -19.98
C PRO A 393 -9.67 1.15 -21.00
N PRO A 394 -9.37 2.46 -20.97
CA PRO A 394 -8.45 3.07 -21.91
C PRO A 394 -7.13 2.30 -21.98
N ALA A 395 -6.68 2.00 -23.19
CA ALA A 395 -5.36 1.46 -23.40
C ALA A 395 -4.33 2.43 -22.81
N GLN A 396 -3.43 1.93 -21.99
CA GLN A 396 -2.36 2.74 -21.43
C GLN A 396 -1.50 3.32 -22.55
N SER A 397 -1.15 4.59 -22.46
CA SER A 397 -0.04 5.13 -23.24
C SER A 397 1.25 4.54 -22.67
N HIS A 398 1.78 3.52 -23.31
CA HIS A 398 3.07 2.94 -22.91
C HIS A 398 4.22 3.86 -23.36
N ASP A 399 5.14 4.16 -22.45
CA ASP A 399 6.43 4.76 -22.79
C ASP A 399 7.42 3.63 -23.18
N TYR A 400 7.27 3.13 -24.40
CA TYR A 400 8.14 2.07 -24.88
C TYR A 400 9.53 2.61 -25.22
N ARG A 401 10.55 2.03 -24.59
CA ARG A 401 11.96 2.30 -24.86
C ARG A 401 12.64 1.06 -25.38
N GLN A 402 13.54 1.23 -26.32
CA GLN A 402 14.37 0.12 -26.81
C GLN A 402 15.23 -0.43 -25.67
N THR A 403 15.09 -1.72 -25.39
CA THR A 403 15.82 -2.41 -24.31
C THR A 403 16.77 -3.47 -24.82
N ALA A 404 16.52 -4.01 -26.01
CA ALA A 404 17.43 -4.96 -26.66
C ALA A 404 17.37 -4.84 -28.20
N SER A 405 18.45 -5.24 -28.87
CA SER A 405 18.44 -5.39 -30.33
C SER A 405 19.44 -6.44 -30.77
N THR A 406 19.04 -7.18 -31.81
CA THR A 406 19.94 -8.09 -32.55
C THR A 406 20.01 -7.59 -34.00
N ALA A 407 21.21 -7.35 -34.47
CA ALA A 407 21.38 -6.85 -35.85
C ALA A 407 20.97 -7.91 -36.86
N ALA A 408 20.31 -7.50 -37.95
CA ALA A 408 20.07 -8.37 -39.09
C ALA A 408 21.36 -8.65 -39.84
N THR A 409 21.52 -9.87 -40.31
CA THR A 409 22.62 -10.27 -41.23
C THR A 409 22.12 -10.29 -42.68
N CYS A 410 22.96 -10.69 -43.60
CA CYS A 410 22.52 -10.84 -45.00
C CYS A 410 21.42 -11.89 -45.15
N THR A 411 21.42 -12.94 -44.36
CA THR A 411 20.51 -14.09 -44.47
C THR A 411 19.55 -14.24 -43.30
N GLU A 412 19.88 -13.67 -42.14
CA GLU A 412 19.06 -13.80 -40.93
C GLU A 412 18.43 -12.47 -40.55
N ALA A 413 17.17 -12.54 -40.13
CA ALA A 413 16.46 -11.37 -39.59
C ALA A 413 17.02 -10.97 -38.22
N GLY A 414 17.09 -9.69 -37.97
CA GLY A 414 17.37 -9.14 -36.65
C GLY A 414 16.07 -8.90 -35.86
N SER A 415 16.22 -8.35 -34.67
CA SER A 415 15.10 -7.97 -33.83
C SER A 415 15.38 -6.72 -33.01
N VAL A 416 14.33 -5.97 -32.68
CA VAL A 416 14.38 -4.86 -31.73
C VAL A 416 13.29 -5.09 -30.70
N THR A 417 13.66 -5.16 -29.41
CA THR A 417 12.70 -5.29 -28.30
C THR A 417 12.51 -3.94 -27.63
N TYR A 418 11.27 -3.57 -27.47
CA TYR A 418 10.83 -2.38 -26.76
C TYR A 418 10.14 -2.79 -25.45
N THR A 419 10.49 -2.14 -24.36
CA THR A 419 9.88 -2.37 -23.07
C THR A 419 9.34 -1.06 -22.51
N CYS A 420 8.11 -1.07 -22.05
CA CYS A 420 7.51 0.07 -21.37
C CYS A 420 8.26 0.38 -20.08
N ALA A 421 8.71 1.62 -19.93
CA ALA A 421 9.42 2.07 -18.72
C ALA A 421 8.54 2.01 -17.46
N ASP A 422 7.21 2.19 -17.62
CA ASP A 422 6.27 2.29 -16.51
C ASP A 422 5.79 0.92 -16.02
N CYS A 423 5.44 -0.01 -16.95
CA CYS A 423 4.80 -1.27 -16.58
C CYS A 423 5.60 -2.52 -16.93
N GLY A 424 6.71 -2.36 -17.69
CA GLY A 424 7.54 -3.49 -18.14
C GLY A 424 6.90 -4.36 -19.23
N ASP A 425 5.75 -3.94 -19.80
CA ASP A 425 5.20 -4.59 -20.99
C ASP A 425 6.18 -4.48 -22.15
N SER A 426 6.28 -5.52 -22.96
CA SER A 426 7.28 -5.55 -24.03
C SER A 426 6.76 -6.21 -25.30
N TYR A 427 7.21 -5.68 -26.43
CA TYR A 427 7.02 -6.30 -27.73
C TYR A 427 8.32 -6.29 -28.53
N THR A 428 8.43 -7.19 -29.50
CA THR A 428 9.61 -7.32 -30.34
C THR A 428 9.23 -7.12 -31.81
N GLU A 429 9.92 -6.21 -32.46
CA GLU A 429 9.84 -6.01 -33.93
C GLU A 429 10.92 -6.81 -34.63
N THR A 430 10.55 -7.47 -35.70
CA THR A 430 11.51 -8.17 -36.55
C THR A 430 12.10 -7.21 -37.59
N VAL A 431 13.43 -7.16 -37.64
CA VAL A 431 14.17 -6.42 -38.67
C VAL A 431 14.48 -7.41 -39.80
N PRO A 432 13.94 -7.21 -41.02
CA PRO A 432 14.20 -8.14 -42.10
C PRO A 432 15.70 -8.36 -42.40
N ALA A 433 16.06 -9.53 -42.87
CA ALA A 433 17.41 -9.81 -43.35
C ALA A 433 17.81 -8.81 -44.44
N LEU A 434 19.05 -8.36 -44.38
CA LEU A 434 19.55 -7.27 -45.26
C LEU A 434 19.71 -7.69 -46.73
N GLY A 435 19.71 -8.99 -47.00
CA GLY A 435 20.08 -9.53 -48.31
C GLY A 435 21.54 -9.32 -48.62
N HIS A 436 22.04 -10.00 -49.65
CA HIS A 436 23.39 -9.81 -50.14
C HIS A 436 23.46 -8.58 -51.07
N ASN A 437 24.52 -7.80 -50.93
CA ASN A 437 24.87 -6.72 -51.83
C ASN A 437 26.18 -7.02 -52.55
N TYR A 438 26.08 -7.67 -53.71
CA TYR A 438 27.25 -8.13 -54.48
C TYR A 438 27.88 -6.98 -55.25
N ALA A 439 29.17 -6.85 -55.10
CA ALA A 439 30.03 -6.03 -55.94
C ALA A 439 31.00 -6.90 -56.73
N ALA A 440 31.28 -6.49 -57.96
CA ALA A 440 32.30 -7.16 -58.78
C ALA A 440 33.70 -6.83 -58.23
N ALA A 441 34.50 -7.83 -58.00
CA ALA A 441 35.96 -7.71 -57.78
C ALA A 441 36.68 -8.30 -58.99
N ASP A 442 37.51 -7.47 -59.63
CA ASP A 442 38.36 -7.95 -60.75
C ASP A 442 39.57 -8.69 -60.16
N ASP A 443 39.66 -9.99 -60.42
CA ASP A 443 40.88 -10.74 -60.20
C ASP A 443 41.21 -11.53 -61.48
N ALA A 444 42.27 -11.11 -62.14
CA ALA A 444 43.01 -11.81 -63.24
C ALA A 444 42.18 -12.56 -64.29
N GLY A 445 40.99 -12.03 -64.67
CA GLY A 445 40.23 -12.51 -65.84
C GLY A 445 38.90 -13.23 -65.50
N ASP A 446 38.57 -13.46 -64.23
CA ASP A 446 37.25 -13.95 -63.80
C ASP A 446 36.56 -12.92 -62.92
N THR A 447 35.33 -12.53 -63.27
CA THR A 447 34.55 -11.60 -62.47
C THR A 447 33.96 -12.34 -61.28
N ILE A 448 34.56 -12.18 -60.07
CA ILE A 448 34.04 -12.69 -58.84
C ILE A 448 33.13 -11.67 -58.23
N TYR A 449 31.93 -12.09 -57.84
CA TYR A 449 30.97 -11.22 -57.10
C TYR A 449 31.06 -11.55 -55.61
N THR A 450 31.46 -10.58 -54.82
CA THR A 450 31.56 -10.73 -53.38
C THR A 450 30.58 -9.81 -52.67
N CYS A 451 29.85 -10.33 -51.71
CA CYS A 451 28.96 -9.51 -50.92
C CYS A 451 29.75 -8.52 -50.06
N THR A 452 29.50 -7.23 -50.22
CA THR A 452 30.19 -6.16 -49.48
C THR A 452 29.84 -6.10 -48.02
N ARG A 453 28.82 -6.87 -47.57
CA ARG A 453 28.39 -6.92 -46.19
C ARG A 453 28.92 -8.12 -45.44
N CYS A 454 28.97 -9.32 -46.02
CA CYS A 454 29.36 -10.56 -45.34
C CYS A 454 30.60 -11.21 -45.93
N GLY A 455 31.08 -10.77 -47.10
CA GLY A 455 32.28 -11.34 -47.73
C GLY A 455 32.02 -12.59 -48.57
N GLU A 456 30.79 -13.13 -48.61
CA GLU A 456 30.44 -14.30 -49.43
C GLU A 456 30.32 -13.96 -50.92
#